data_3ef6998b58aa1cbf7edfcf73ec845453
#
_entry.id   3ef6998b58aa1cbf7edfcf73ec845453
#
_cell.length_a   1.000
_cell.length_b   1.000
_cell.length_c   1.000
_cell.angle_alpha   90.00
_cell.angle_beta   90.00
_cell.angle_gamma   90.00
#
_symmetry.space_group_name_H-M   'P 1'
#
loop_
_entity.id
_entity.type
_entity.pdbx_description
1 polymer ?
#
loop_
_entity_poly.entity_id
_entity_poly.type
_entity_poly.pdbx_seq_one_letter_code
_entity_poly.pdbx_strand_id
1 'polypeptide(L)'
;MRQQAFGEKLTQQQASAAATEASAMAKVATVTPATVSQQNPPKNQEAIVNGAHAINNHSKPMEIDGDVEIPPNKATVLRGHESEVFICAWNPVSDLLASGSGDSTARIWNLNENGSRASTQLVLRHCIREGGHDVPSNKDVTSLDWNSDGTLLATGSYDGFARIWTENGNLASTLGQHKGPIFALKWNKKGNYILSAGVDKTTIIWDAHTGEAKQQFPFHSAPALDVDWQNNTTFASCSTDMCIHVCRLGCDRPVKTFQGHTNEVNAIKWDPSGMLLASCSDDMTLKIWSMKQDACVHNLQAHRKEIYTIKWSPTGPATSNPNSSIMLASASFDSTVRLWDMEQGVCTHTLMKHQEPVYSVAFSPDGKYLASGSFDKCVHIWNTQSGSLVHSYQGTGGIFEVCWNAQGDKVGASASDGSYLGLAQFLSSHHEKASSHPLTWLCSSGQSHMHEYQLVMLGVSTGSHHLG
;
A
#
# COMPACT_ATOMS: atom_id res chain seq x y z
N MET A 1 -4.28 -13.87 8.30
CA MET A 1 -5.29 -14.21 7.27
C MET A 1 -5.25 -13.28 6.08
N ARG A 2 -5.48 -11.96 6.17
CA ARG A 2 -5.28 -11.10 4.98
C ARG A 2 -3.90 -11.30 4.37
N GLN A 3 -2.86 -11.39 5.18
CA GLN A 3 -1.49 -11.64 4.75
C GLN A 3 -1.15 -13.12 4.52
N GLN A 4 -1.74 -14.06 5.27
CA GLN A 4 -1.61 -15.50 4.99
C GLN A 4 -2.45 -15.94 3.79
N ALA A 5 -3.72 -15.50 3.68
CA ALA A 5 -4.52 -15.71 2.47
C ALA A 5 -3.86 -15.05 1.24
N PHE A 6 -3.08 -14.01 1.48
CA PHE A 6 -2.28 -13.33 0.52
C PHE A 6 -1.05 -14.15 0.09
N GLY A 7 -0.31 -14.71 1.05
CA GLY A 7 0.76 -15.67 0.79
C GLY A 7 0.25 -16.96 0.15
N GLU A 8 -0.89 -17.48 0.57
CA GLU A 8 -1.55 -18.65 -0.01
C GLU A 8 -2.09 -18.38 -1.41
N LYS A 9 -2.72 -17.24 -1.67
CA LYS A 9 -3.10 -16.82 -3.04
C LYS A 9 -1.88 -16.66 -3.95
N LEU A 10 -0.78 -16.12 -3.44
CA LEU A 10 0.48 -16.00 -4.18
C LEU A 10 1.08 -17.36 -4.52
N THR A 11 1.11 -18.28 -3.53
CA THR A 11 1.58 -19.64 -3.71
C THR A 11 0.70 -20.44 -4.67
N GLN A 12 -0.63 -20.25 -4.61
CA GLN A 12 -1.58 -20.87 -5.54
C GLN A 12 -1.45 -20.29 -6.96
N GLN A 13 -1.23 -18.98 -7.11
CA GLN A 13 -0.98 -18.37 -8.42
C GLN A 13 0.35 -18.81 -9.02
N GLN A 14 1.41 -18.92 -8.21
CA GLN A 14 2.70 -19.47 -8.66
C GLN A 14 2.58 -20.95 -9.01
N ALA A 15 1.83 -21.74 -8.25
CA ALA A 15 1.56 -23.14 -8.56
C ALA A 15 0.70 -23.30 -9.83
N SER A 16 -0.28 -22.42 -10.06
CA SER A 16 -1.10 -22.43 -11.27
C SER A 16 -0.31 -21.95 -12.50
N ALA A 17 0.59 -20.97 -12.36
CA ALA A 17 1.49 -20.53 -13.41
C ALA A 17 2.48 -21.63 -13.78
N ALA A 18 3.11 -22.29 -12.79
CA ALA A 18 3.99 -23.43 -13.01
C ALA A 18 3.27 -24.64 -13.63
N ALA A 19 2.01 -24.88 -13.22
CA ALA A 19 1.17 -25.93 -13.82
C ALA A 19 0.79 -25.61 -15.28
N THR A 20 0.59 -24.33 -15.61
CA THR A 20 0.30 -23.87 -16.96
C THR A 20 1.55 -23.99 -17.86
N GLU A 21 2.72 -23.64 -17.35
CA GLU A 21 4.00 -23.83 -18.06
C GLU A 21 4.32 -25.31 -18.25
N ALA A 22 4.13 -26.15 -17.22
CA ALA A 22 4.30 -27.60 -17.33
C ALA A 22 3.32 -28.23 -18.34
N SER A 23 2.08 -27.74 -18.40
CA SER A 23 1.08 -28.18 -19.38
C SER A 23 1.40 -27.70 -20.79
N ALA A 24 2.02 -26.53 -20.95
CA ALA A 24 2.50 -26.02 -22.23
C ALA A 24 3.72 -26.81 -22.73
N MET A 25 4.66 -27.15 -21.85
CA MET A 25 5.80 -28.01 -22.19
C MET A 25 5.40 -29.45 -22.51
N ALA A 26 4.39 -30.01 -21.80
CA ALA A 26 3.88 -31.34 -22.12
C ALA A 26 3.16 -31.42 -23.48
N LYS A 27 2.57 -30.33 -23.96
CA LYS A 27 1.94 -30.25 -25.31
C LYS A 27 2.95 -30.12 -26.45
N VAL A 28 4.18 -29.73 -26.18
CA VAL A 28 5.27 -29.64 -27.19
C VAL A 28 5.98 -30.98 -27.42
N ALA A 29 5.82 -31.95 -26.50
CA ALA A 29 6.52 -33.24 -26.54
C ALA A 29 5.77 -34.39 -27.29
N THR A 30 4.59 -34.14 -27.84
CA THR A 30 3.85 -35.19 -28.59
C THR A 30 3.39 -34.72 -29.97
N VAL A 31 4.33 -34.52 -30.86
CA VAL A 31 4.06 -34.52 -32.32
C VAL A 31 5.14 -35.38 -33.02
N THR A 32 4.84 -36.61 -33.28
CA THR A 32 5.52 -37.45 -34.25
C THR A 32 4.78 -37.36 -35.60
N PRO A 33 5.49 -37.48 -36.74
CA PRO A 33 4.98 -36.99 -38.04
C PRO A 33 4.17 -38.04 -38.79
N ALA A 34 3.13 -37.60 -39.47
CA ALA A 34 2.46 -38.40 -40.51
C ALA A 34 2.14 -37.55 -41.74
N THR A 35 2.90 -37.83 -42.76
CA THR A 35 2.64 -37.95 -44.22
C THR A 35 1.72 -36.96 -44.95
N VAL A 36 2.34 -36.37 -45.93
CA VAL A 36 1.88 -35.58 -47.07
C VAL A 36 0.69 -36.18 -47.83
N SER A 37 -0.30 -35.36 -48.17
CA SER A 37 -0.96 -35.41 -49.46
C SER A 37 -1.47 -34.03 -49.90
N GLN A 38 -1.11 -33.66 -51.09
CA GLN A 38 -1.43 -32.42 -51.82
C GLN A 38 -2.91 -32.40 -52.21
N GLN A 39 -3.52 -31.22 -52.19
CA GLN A 39 -4.33 -30.72 -53.31
C GLN A 39 -4.61 -29.22 -53.15
N ASN A 40 -4.38 -28.50 -54.25
CA ASN A 40 -4.52 -27.07 -54.48
C ASN A 40 -5.92 -26.70 -55.03
N PRO A 41 -6.24 -25.43 -55.28
CA PRO A 41 -7.44 -24.73 -54.82
C PRO A 41 -8.48 -24.47 -55.95
N PRO A 42 -9.49 -23.70 -55.69
CA PRO A 42 -9.79 -22.63 -56.64
C PRO A 42 -10.13 -21.27 -56.05
N LYS A 43 -9.96 -20.30 -56.91
CA LYS A 43 -10.00 -18.85 -56.88
C LYS A 43 -11.40 -18.23 -56.80
N ASN A 44 -11.36 -16.93 -56.44
CA ASN A 44 -12.27 -15.80 -56.80
C ASN A 44 -13.52 -15.65 -55.93
N GLN A 45 -13.93 -14.46 -55.50
CA GLN A 45 -13.98 -13.14 -56.12
C GLN A 45 -14.27 -12.07 -55.07
N GLU A 46 -13.76 -10.87 -55.35
CA GLU A 46 -14.07 -9.52 -54.99
C GLU A 46 -15.45 -9.18 -54.36
N ALA A 47 -15.50 -8.25 -53.38
CA ALA A 47 -15.95 -6.88 -53.64
C ALA A 47 -16.11 -6.03 -52.36
N ILE A 48 -15.50 -4.84 -52.38
CA ILE A 48 -16.01 -3.48 -52.06
C ILE A 48 -16.14 -3.07 -50.59
N VAL A 49 -15.15 -2.27 -50.15
CA VAL A 49 -15.11 -0.91 -49.57
C VAL A 49 -16.29 -0.45 -48.66
N ASN A 50 -15.98 -0.16 -47.40
CA ASN A 50 -16.20 1.20 -46.92
C ASN A 50 -15.35 1.47 -45.64
N GLY A 51 -14.81 2.67 -45.57
CA GLY A 51 -13.81 3.12 -44.67
C GLY A 51 -14.29 3.37 -43.24
N ALA A 52 -13.43 3.12 -42.30
CA ALA A 52 -13.45 3.72 -40.98
C ALA A 52 -12.04 4.16 -40.64
N HIS A 53 -11.88 5.41 -40.31
CA HIS A 53 -10.65 6.08 -39.95
C HIS A 53 -9.89 5.32 -38.88
N ALA A 54 -8.72 4.84 -39.20
CA ALA A 54 -7.71 4.44 -38.24
C ALA A 54 -7.11 5.71 -37.63
N ILE A 55 -7.40 5.96 -36.38
CA ILE A 55 -6.66 6.94 -35.57
C ILE A 55 -5.34 6.27 -35.22
N ASN A 56 -4.29 6.67 -35.93
CA ASN A 56 -2.92 6.35 -35.62
C ASN A 56 -2.52 7.05 -34.32
N ASN A 57 -2.66 6.37 -33.19
CA ASN A 57 -1.96 6.73 -31.97
C ASN A 57 -0.50 6.26 -32.08
N HIS A 58 0.33 7.10 -32.68
CA HIS A 58 1.76 7.03 -32.47
C HIS A 58 2.05 7.53 -31.04
N SER A 59 2.07 6.63 -30.09
CA SER A 59 2.76 6.87 -28.82
C SER A 59 4.25 7.01 -29.13
N LYS A 60 4.76 8.24 -29.00
CA LYS A 60 6.22 8.50 -28.99
C LYS A 60 6.89 7.55 -27.99
N PRO A 61 8.05 6.95 -28.33
CA PRO A 61 8.88 6.29 -27.34
C PRO A 61 9.23 7.31 -26.25
N MET A 62 9.01 6.93 -25.00
CA MET A 62 9.35 7.74 -23.84
C MET A 62 10.87 7.90 -23.82
N GLU A 63 11.36 9.12 -23.99
CA GLU A 63 12.77 9.45 -23.74
C GLU A 63 13.05 9.13 -22.26
N ILE A 64 13.92 8.14 -22.02
CA ILE A 64 14.43 7.80 -20.70
C ILE A 64 15.49 8.88 -20.39
N ASP A 65 15.08 9.89 -19.63
CA ASP A 65 16.02 10.86 -19.06
C ASP A 65 16.96 10.10 -18.09
N GLY A 66 18.27 10.30 -18.25
CA GLY A 66 19.28 9.64 -17.44
C GLY A 66 19.16 10.05 -15.97
N ASP A 67 19.24 9.11 -15.04
CA ASP A 67 19.17 9.19 -13.57
C ASP A 67 17.81 8.84 -12.92
N VAL A 68 17.01 7.98 -13.53
CA VAL A 68 15.78 7.45 -12.91
C VAL A 68 16.07 6.49 -11.75
N GLU A 69 17.22 5.79 -11.78
CA GLU A 69 17.55 4.82 -10.73
C GLU A 69 18.20 5.48 -9.51
N ILE A 70 17.64 5.21 -8.34
CA ILE A 70 18.20 5.60 -7.06
C ILE A 70 19.28 4.59 -6.69
N PRO A 71 20.56 4.99 -6.59
CA PRO A 71 21.60 4.06 -6.22
C PRO A 71 21.45 3.60 -4.76
N PRO A 72 21.81 2.34 -4.43
CA PRO A 72 21.62 1.78 -3.10
C PRO A 72 22.29 2.57 -1.95
N ASN A 73 23.36 3.32 -2.25
CA ASN A 73 24.05 4.15 -1.25
C ASN A 73 23.29 5.44 -0.88
N LYS A 74 22.24 5.79 -1.62
CA LYS A 74 21.33 6.91 -1.30
C LYS A 74 20.15 6.45 -0.44
N ALA A 75 20.09 5.16 -0.13
CA ALA A 75 19.03 4.58 0.65
C ALA A 75 19.53 4.26 2.08
N THR A 76 18.77 4.57 3.12
CA THR A 76 19.06 4.20 4.52
C THR A 76 18.30 2.95 4.89
N VAL A 77 18.99 1.95 5.39
CA VAL A 77 18.43 0.68 5.82
C VAL A 77 18.14 0.72 7.31
N LEU A 78 16.91 0.44 7.69
CA LEU A 78 16.51 0.30 9.08
C LEU A 78 16.52 -1.20 9.42
N ARG A 79 17.39 -1.59 10.33
CA ARG A 79 17.64 -3.00 10.69
C ARG A 79 17.13 -3.32 12.08
N GLY A 80 16.58 -4.51 12.25
CA GLY A 80 16.22 -4.99 13.56
C GLY A 80 15.00 -5.89 13.62
N HIS A 81 14.04 -5.81 12.68
CA HIS A 81 12.97 -6.79 12.59
C HIS A 81 13.52 -8.16 12.21
N GLU A 82 12.92 -9.22 12.79
CA GLU A 82 13.31 -10.62 12.62
C GLU A 82 12.32 -11.41 11.74
N SER A 83 11.32 -10.72 11.14
CA SER A 83 10.34 -11.27 10.21
C SER A 83 9.88 -10.19 9.23
N GLU A 84 9.01 -10.56 8.29
CA GLU A 84 8.47 -9.65 7.30
C GLU A 84 7.88 -8.39 7.95
N VAL A 85 8.11 -7.24 7.33
CA VAL A 85 7.54 -5.96 7.76
C VAL A 85 6.32 -5.66 6.91
N PHE A 86 5.13 -5.76 7.49
CA PHE A 86 3.87 -5.69 6.76
C PHE A 86 3.36 -4.29 6.51
N ILE A 87 3.67 -3.36 7.42
CA ILE A 87 3.10 -2.03 7.42
C ILE A 87 4.09 -1.01 7.95
N CYS A 88 4.03 0.18 7.42
CA CYS A 88 4.75 1.33 7.94
C CYS A 88 3.93 2.62 7.84
N ALA A 89 4.15 3.55 8.74
CA ALA A 89 3.53 4.87 8.73
C ALA A 89 4.44 5.92 9.37
N TRP A 90 4.55 7.07 8.72
CA TRP A 90 5.21 8.23 9.28
C TRP A 90 4.34 8.92 10.33
N ASN A 91 4.98 9.41 11.35
CA ASN A 91 4.37 10.35 12.29
C ASN A 91 3.96 11.63 11.53
N PRO A 92 2.74 12.16 11.74
CA PRO A 92 2.26 13.30 10.96
C PRO A 92 2.95 14.64 11.29
N VAL A 93 3.69 14.73 12.40
CA VAL A 93 4.27 15.99 12.87
C VAL A 93 5.79 15.92 13.12
N SER A 94 6.39 14.72 13.09
CA SER A 94 7.81 14.52 13.35
C SER A 94 8.42 13.50 12.39
N ASP A 95 9.76 13.44 12.32
CA ASP A 95 10.50 12.45 11.50
C ASP A 95 10.63 11.07 12.20
N LEU A 96 9.57 10.64 12.87
CA LEU A 96 9.44 9.30 13.41
C LEU A 96 8.71 8.41 12.40
N LEU A 97 9.26 7.23 12.15
CA LEU A 97 8.63 6.21 11.34
C LEU A 97 8.23 5.03 12.22
N ALA A 98 7.00 4.55 12.10
CA ALA A 98 6.54 3.32 12.75
C ALA A 98 6.51 2.17 11.74
N SER A 99 6.86 0.97 12.19
CA SER A 99 6.76 -0.29 11.42
C SER A 99 6.13 -1.40 12.24
N GLY A 100 5.42 -2.32 11.58
CA GLY A 100 4.80 -3.49 12.17
C GLY A 100 5.21 -4.77 11.44
N SER A 101 5.54 -5.82 12.19
CA SER A 101 6.18 -7.03 11.66
C SER A 101 5.55 -8.33 12.18
N GLY A 102 5.77 -9.41 11.42
CA GLY A 102 5.53 -10.79 11.80
C GLY A 102 6.38 -11.29 12.97
N ASP A 103 7.40 -10.53 13.38
CA ASP A 103 8.19 -10.83 14.59
C ASP A 103 7.45 -10.48 15.90
N SER A 104 6.18 -10.14 15.84
CA SER A 104 5.34 -9.72 16.97
C SER A 104 5.78 -8.40 17.62
N THR A 105 6.52 -7.58 16.87
CA THR A 105 6.91 -6.25 17.34
C THR A 105 6.44 -5.16 16.37
N ALA A 106 6.12 -4.00 16.91
CA ALA A 106 6.21 -2.75 16.18
C ALA A 106 7.50 -2.03 16.60
N ARG A 107 7.98 -1.13 15.75
CA ARG A 107 9.16 -0.30 16.06
C ARG A 107 8.90 1.13 15.70
N ILE A 108 9.46 2.06 16.50
CA ILE A 108 9.51 3.48 16.19
C ILE A 108 10.97 3.83 15.91
N TRP A 109 11.22 4.38 14.74
CA TRP A 109 12.54 4.76 14.24
C TRP A 109 12.67 6.27 14.24
N ASN A 110 13.70 6.81 14.87
CA ASN A 110 14.01 8.22 14.83
C ASN A 110 15.08 8.46 13.76
N LEU A 111 14.73 9.28 12.78
CA LEU A 111 15.55 9.56 11.60
C LEU A 111 16.10 10.99 11.58
N ASN A 112 15.95 11.71 12.70
CA ASN A 112 16.52 13.04 12.84
C ASN A 112 18.05 13.01 12.67
N GLU A 113 18.51 13.81 11.75
CA GLU A 113 19.89 13.91 11.32
C GLU A 113 20.77 14.62 12.34
N ASN A 114 21.42 13.88 13.22
CA ASN A 114 22.64 14.35 13.85
C ASN A 114 23.82 13.43 13.53
N GLY A 115 24.08 13.14 12.25
CA GLY A 115 25.33 12.55 11.76
C GLY A 115 25.72 11.19 12.34
N SER A 116 24.93 10.60 13.21
CA SER A 116 25.15 9.29 13.79
C SER A 116 24.51 8.24 12.87
N ARG A 117 25.31 7.32 12.38
CA ARG A 117 24.89 6.17 11.54
C ARG A 117 23.95 5.20 12.22
N ALA A 118 23.55 5.44 13.46
CA ALA A 118 22.61 4.60 14.21
C ALA A 118 21.29 5.34 14.37
N SER A 119 20.29 4.98 13.58
CA SER A 119 18.90 5.31 13.90
C SER A 119 18.57 4.73 15.28
N THR A 120 18.15 5.58 16.21
CA THR A 120 17.64 5.08 17.48
C THR A 120 16.28 4.43 17.23
N GLN A 121 16.09 3.20 17.69
CA GLN A 121 14.83 2.48 17.56
C GLN A 121 14.23 2.17 18.92
N LEU A 122 12.91 2.30 19.01
CA LEU A 122 12.13 1.82 20.14
C LEU A 122 11.39 0.55 19.71
N VAL A 123 11.51 -0.53 20.48
CA VAL A 123 10.85 -1.81 20.20
C VAL A 123 9.59 -1.95 21.05
N LEU A 124 8.44 -2.02 20.38
CA LEU A 124 7.11 -2.15 20.97
C LEU A 124 6.69 -3.63 20.90
N ARG A 125 6.76 -4.34 22.03
CA ARG A 125 6.56 -5.79 22.04
C ARG A 125 5.11 -6.16 22.32
N HIS A 126 4.53 -6.96 21.42
CA HIS A 126 3.24 -7.62 21.61
C HIS A 126 3.37 -8.98 22.30
N CYS A 127 4.56 -9.55 22.36
CA CYS A 127 4.86 -10.84 23.01
C CYS A 127 5.26 -10.66 24.48
N ILE A 128 5.01 -11.71 25.28
CA ILE A 128 5.54 -11.82 26.65
C ILE A 128 6.94 -12.44 26.55
N ARG A 129 7.90 -11.92 27.33
CA ARG A 129 9.22 -12.53 27.51
C ARG A 129 9.21 -13.47 28.69
N GLU A 130 9.55 -14.72 28.47
CA GLU A 130 9.88 -15.67 29.55
C GLU A 130 11.37 -16.02 29.49
N GLY A 131 12.05 -15.90 30.65
CA GLY A 131 13.48 -16.22 30.75
C GLY A 131 14.41 -15.38 29.86
N GLY A 132 13.97 -14.19 29.43
CA GLY A 132 14.75 -13.30 28.55
C GLY A 132 14.63 -13.59 27.05
N HIS A 133 13.92 -14.65 26.67
CA HIS A 133 13.61 -15.01 25.27
C HIS A 133 12.18 -14.66 24.93
N ASP A 134 11.95 -14.21 23.68
CA ASP A 134 10.59 -14.00 23.17
C ASP A 134 9.95 -15.38 22.95
N VAL A 135 8.77 -15.59 23.57
CA VAL A 135 8.00 -16.81 23.33
C VAL A 135 7.41 -16.71 21.93
N PRO A 136 7.64 -17.71 21.04
CA PRO A 136 7.00 -17.75 19.74
C PRO A 136 5.49 -17.63 19.90
N SER A 137 4.90 -16.55 19.43
CA SER A 137 3.47 -16.32 19.51
C SER A 137 3.01 -15.67 18.21
N ASN A 138 1.87 -16.12 17.68
CA ASN A 138 1.22 -15.52 16.52
C ASN A 138 0.62 -14.15 16.89
N LYS A 139 1.48 -13.19 17.20
CA LYS A 139 1.11 -11.81 17.57
C LYS A 139 1.60 -10.80 16.57
N ASP A 140 1.67 -11.21 15.30
CA ASP A 140 2.07 -10.38 14.19
C ASP A 140 1.37 -9.03 14.24
N VAL A 141 2.13 -7.96 14.05
CA VAL A 141 1.57 -6.61 13.97
C VAL A 141 1.08 -6.36 12.56
N THR A 142 -0.23 -6.42 12.37
CA THR A 142 -0.91 -6.42 11.06
C THR A 142 -1.35 -5.04 10.59
N SER A 143 -1.49 -4.09 11.51
CA SER A 143 -1.91 -2.73 11.22
C SER A 143 -1.36 -1.75 12.24
N LEU A 144 -1.17 -0.51 11.84
CA LEU A 144 -0.80 0.59 12.72
C LEU A 144 -1.26 1.93 12.15
N ASP A 145 -1.43 2.90 13.06
CA ASP A 145 -1.82 4.26 12.70
C ASP A 145 -1.41 5.24 13.81
N TRP A 146 -0.89 6.41 13.44
CA TRP A 146 -0.61 7.50 14.34
C TRP A 146 -1.86 8.36 14.56
N ASN A 147 -2.06 8.87 15.76
CA ASN A 147 -3.06 9.91 15.96
C ASN A 147 -2.62 11.24 15.32
N SER A 148 -3.56 12.17 15.17
CA SER A 148 -3.35 13.39 14.37
C SER A 148 -2.28 14.35 14.89
N ASP A 149 -1.99 14.33 16.21
CA ASP A 149 -0.95 15.14 16.83
C ASP A 149 0.40 14.41 16.97
N GLY A 150 0.46 13.13 16.54
CA GLY A 150 1.68 12.34 16.53
C GLY A 150 2.15 11.83 17.90
N THR A 151 1.39 12.05 18.98
CA THR A 151 1.78 11.66 20.33
C THR A 151 1.54 10.20 20.66
N LEU A 152 0.59 9.56 19.95
CA LEU A 152 0.17 8.17 20.18
C LEU A 152 0.18 7.36 18.87
N LEU A 153 0.70 6.14 19.00
CA LEU A 153 0.65 5.11 17.96
C LEU A 153 -0.30 4.01 18.39
N ALA A 154 -1.27 3.64 17.56
CA ALA A 154 -2.05 2.44 17.76
C ALA A 154 -1.53 1.31 16.84
N THR A 155 -1.48 0.09 17.38
CA THR A 155 -1.07 -1.12 16.67
C THR A 155 -2.13 -2.20 16.82
N GLY A 156 -2.50 -2.87 15.74
CA GLY A 156 -3.40 -4.02 15.72
C GLY A 156 -2.63 -5.31 15.45
N SER A 157 -3.02 -6.39 16.08
CA SER A 157 -2.27 -7.64 16.05
C SER A 157 -3.13 -8.84 15.68
N TYR A 158 -2.43 -9.88 15.23
CA TYR A 158 -3.00 -11.19 14.92
C TYR A 158 -3.61 -11.88 16.15
N ASP A 159 -3.20 -11.50 17.37
CA ASP A 159 -3.75 -12.00 18.62
C ASP A 159 -5.15 -11.44 18.98
N GLY A 160 -5.69 -10.52 18.17
CA GLY A 160 -6.99 -9.87 18.40
C GLY A 160 -6.93 -8.67 19.35
N PHE A 161 -5.75 -8.29 19.80
CA PHE A 161 -5.56 -7.10 20.64
C PHE A 161 -5.03 -5.93 19.80
N ALA A 162 -5.56 -4.74 20.07
CA ALA A 162 -4.91 -3.51 19.71
C ALA A 162 -4.20 -2.91 20.93
N ARG A 163 -3.14 -2.15 20.71
CA ARG A 163 -2.36 -1.49 21.76
C ARG A 163 -2.10 -0.04 21.38
N ILE A 164 -2.09 0.82 22.39
CA ILE A 164 -1.77 2.23 22.25
C ILE A 164 -0.41 2.47 22.90
N TRP A 165 0.49 3.12 22.19
CA TRP A 165 1.85 3.42 22.61
C TRP A 165 2.08 4.92 22.52
N THR A 166 2.87 5.46 23.44
CA THR A 166 3.38 6.82 23.30
C THR A 166 4.50 6.88 22.26
N GLU A 167 4.80 8.04 21.74
CA GLU A 167 5.94 8.28 20.84
C GLU A 167 7.29 7.83 21.43
N ASN A 168 7.39 7.79 22.78
CA ASN A 168 8.57 7.32 23.51
C ASN A 168 8.58 5.81 23.76
N GLY A 169 7.64 5.05 23.18
CA GLY A 169 7.59 3.59 23.23
C GLY A 169 6.95 2.99 24.48
N ASN A 170 6.30 3.79 25.34
CA ASN A 170 5.60 3.29 26.52
C ASN A 170 4.21 2.79 26.14
N LEU A 171 3.82 1.61 26.66
CA LEU A 171 2.46 1.09 26.49
C LEU A 171 1.49 1.94 27.33
N ALA A 172 0.55 2.62 26.66
CA ALA A 172 -0.47 3.44 27.29
C ALA A 172 -1.76 2.65 27.56
N SER A 173 -2.18 1.77 26.65
CA SER A 173 -3.41 0.98 26.79
C SER A 173 -3.38 -0.29 25.95
N THR A 174 -4.15 -1.30 26.39
CA THR A 174 -4.40 -2.54 25.62
C THR A 174 -5.90 -2.69 25.41
N LEU A 175 -6.32 -2.85 24.15
CA LEU A 175 -7.70 -2.92 23.70
C LEU A 175 -8.00 -4.36 23.26
N GLY A 176 -8.75 -5.11 24.04
CA GLY A 176 -8.95 -6.54 23.81
C GLY A 176 -10.42 -6.95 23.85
N GLN A 177 -11.05 -7.10 22.68
CA GLN A 177 -12.41 -7.62 22.54
C GLN A 177 -12.60 -8.44 21.25
N HIS A 178 -11.74 -8.26 20.23
CA HIS A 178 -11.80 -9.07 19.03
C HIS A 178 -11.51 -10.54 19.34
N LYS A 179 -12.21 -11.45 18.64
CA LYS A 179 -12.06 -12.90 18.78
C LYS A 179 -11.14 -13.51 17.71
N GLY A 180 -10.18 -12.73 17.26
CA GLY A 180 -9.18 -13.16 16.29
C GLY A 180 -8.48 -11.96 15.65
N PRO A 181 -7.65 -12.19 14.62
CA PRO A 181 -6.82 -11.18 14.00
C PRO A 181 -7.51 -9.86 13.68
N ILE A 182 -6.84 -8.75 14.01
CA ILE A 182 -7.21 -7.41 13.56
C ILE A 182 -6.55 -7.17 12.21
N PHE A 183 -7.32 -6.77 11.20
CA PHE A 183 -6.81 -6.50 9.85
C PHE A 183 -6.64 -5.03 9.54
N ALA A 184 -7.45 -4.17 10.13
CA ALA A 184 -7.35 -2.73 9.95
C ALA A 184 -7.59 -2.00 11.26
N LEU A 185 -6.91 -0.87 11.40
CA LEU A 185 -7.01 0.00 12.56
C LEU A 185 -6.79 1.44 12.12
N LYS A 186 -7.65 2.37 12.59
CA LYS A 186 -7.58 3.79 12.25
C LYS A 186 -7.99 4.69 13.41
N TRP A 187 -7.18 5.71 13.67
CA TRP A 187 -7.58 6.84 14.52
C TRP A 187 -8.59 7.71 13.80
N ASN A 188 -9.57 8.25 14.55
CA ASN A 188 -10.36 9.35 14.02
C ASN A 188 -9.55 10.67 14.06
N LYS A 189 -9.98 11.66 13.28
CA LYS A 189 -9.25 12.93 13.15
C LYS A 189 -9.10 13.70 14.47
N LYS A 190 -10.06 13.53 15.38
CA LYS A 190 -10.01 14.16 16.72
C LYS A 190 -9.01 13.48 17.67
N GLY A 191 -8.57 12.27 17.39
CA GLY A 191 -7.64 11.51 18.22
C GLY A 191 -8.25 10.96 19.52
N ASN A 192 -9.59 10.90 19.62
CA ASN A 192 -10.25 10.37 20.82
C ASN A 192 -10.84 8.96 20.63
N TYR A 193 -10.98 8.50 19.37
CA TYR A 193 -11.47 7.17 19.07
C TYR A 193 -10.52 6.43 18.13
N ILE A 194 -10.44 5.12 18.34
CA ILE A 194 -9.82 4.16 17.44
C ILE A 194 -10.91 3.27 16.88
N LEU A 195 -10.83 2.95 15.60
CA LEU A 195 -11.68 2.02 14.89
C LEU A 195 -10.86 0.82 14.49
N SER A 196 -11.32 -0.40 14.77
CA SER A 196 -10.67 -1.64 14.35
C SER A 196 -11.63 -2.56 13.59
N ALA A 197 -11.10 -3.39 12.71
CA ALA A 197 -11.81 -4.42 11.99
C ALA A 197 -11.08 -5.76 12.07
N GLY A 198 -11.81 -6.84 12.23
CA GLY A 198 -11.22 -8.15 12.48
C GLY A 198 -11.86 -9.32 11.71
N VAL A 199 -11.17 -10.45 11.81
CA VAL A 199 -11.62 -11.73 11.25
C VAL A 199 -12.94 -12.21 11.87
N ASP A 200 -13.24 -11.76 13.10
CA ASP A 200 -14.47 -12.07 13.81
C ASP A 200 -15.70 -11.38 13.20
N LYS A 201 -15.56 -10.77 12.00
CA LYS A 201 -16.65 -10.13 11.24
C LYS A 201 -17.18 -8.83 11.87
N THR A 202 -16.47 -8.31 12.86
CA THR A 202 -16.90 -7.11 13.58
C THR A 202 -15.96 -5.95 13.38
N THR A 203 -16.53 -4.74 13.54
CA THR A 203 -15.76 -3.52 13.75
C THR A 203 -16.07 -2.98 15.14
N ILE A 204 -15.08 -2.35 15.77
CA ILE A 204 -15.21 -1.83 17.13
C ILE A 204 -14.68 -0.41 17.18
N ILE A 205 -15.45 0.49 17.78
CA ILE A 205 -14.98 1.83 18.18
C ILE A 205 -14.53 1.75 19.63
N TRP A 206 -13.30 2.19 19.87
CA TRP A 206 -12.66 2.25 21.18
C TRP A 206 -12.48 3.69 21.62
N ASP A 207 -12.72 3.96 22.90
CA ASP A 207 -12.30 5.19 23.53
C ASP A 207 -10.80 5.11 23.79
N ALA A 208 -10.03 5.98 23.18
CA ALA A 208 -8.58 5.93 23.27
C ALA A 208 -8.06 6.38 24.67
N HIS A 209 -8.86 7.11 25.41
CA HIS A 209 -8.49 7.58 26.76
C HIS A 209 -8.74 6.52 27.83
N THR A 210 -9.92 5.86 27.78
CA THR A 210 -10.27 4.84 28.76
C THR A 210 -9.82 3.43 28.38
N GLY A 211 -9.57 3.18 27.08
CA GLY A 211 -9.27 1.85 26.56
C GLY A 211 -10.51 0.96 26.41
N GLU A 212 -11.70 1.47 26.67
CA GLU A 212 -12.93 0.70 26.60
C GLU A 212 -13.57 0.70 25.22
N ALA A 213 -14.22 -0.41 24.86
CA ALA A 213 -15.04 -0.48 23.66
C ALA A 213 -16.29 0.38 23.82
N LYS A 214 -16.44 1.42 23.01
CA LYS A 214 -17.65 2.26 23.00
C LYS A 214 -18.81 1.56 22.34
N GLN A 215 -18.56 0.88 21.21
CA GLN A 215 -19.58 0.15 20.47
C GLN A 215 -18.93 -0.87 19.54
N GLN A 216 -19.55 -2.04 19.45
CA GLN A 216 -19.20 -3.09 18.50
C GLN A 216 -20.30 -3.21 17.44
N PHE A 217 -19.90 -3.40 16.19
CA PHE A 217 -20.78 -3.45 15.02
C PHE A 217 -20.63 -4.81 14.31
N PRO A 218 -21.52 -5.80 14.63
CA PRO A 218 -21.44 -7.16 14.10
C PRO A 218 -22.30 -7.33 12.83
N PHE A 219 -22.11 -6.45 11.82
CA PHE A 219 -23.00 -6.43 10.65
C PHE A 219 -22.48 -7.23 9.45
N HIS A 220 -21.19 -7.50 9.39
CA HIS A 220 -20.63 -8.34 8.35
C HIS A 220 -20.90 -9.83 8.57
N SER A 221 -21.12 -10.58 7.49
CA SER A 221 -21.29 -12.04 7.53
C SER A 221 -19.95 -12.79 7.34
N ALA A 222 -18.89 -12.09 6.98
CA ALA A 222 -17.53 -12.59 6.76
C ALA A 222 -16.48 -11.59 7.29
N PRO A 223 -15.17 -11.93 7.32
CA PRO A 223 -14.13 -11.06 7.86
C PRO A 223 -14.17 -9.64 7.33
N ALA A 224 -14.08 -8.65 8.22
CA ALA A 224 -13.94 -7.24 7.86
C ALA A 224 -12.47 -6.93 7.54
N LEU A 225 -12.21 -6.39 6.33
CA LEU A 225 -10.85 -6.26 5.79
C LEU A 225 -10.25 -4.85 5.96
N ASP A 226 -11.05 -3.81 5.78
CA ASP A 226 -10.60 -2.42 5.90
C ASP A 226 -11.68 -1.54 6.51
N VAL A 227 -11.24 -0.42 7.10
CA VAL A 227 -12.09 0.61 7.70
C VAL A 227 -11.56 1.99 7.39
N ASP A 228 -12.46 2.96 7.28
CA ASP A 228 -12.08 4.36 7.12
C ASP A 228 -13.12 5.30 7.71
N TRP A 229 -12.67 6.39 8.35
CA TRP A 229 -13.54 7.38 8.97
C TRP A 229 -14.05 8.38 7.94
N GLN A 230 -15.37 8.57 7.88
CA GLN A 230 -15.98 9.70 7.16
C GLN A 230 -15.83 11.01 7.93
N ASN A 231 -16.03 10.93 9.23
CA ASN A 231 -15.90 12.02 10.19
C ASN A 231 -15.60 11.43 11.59
N ASN A 232 -15.64 12.23 12.65
CA ASN A 232 -15.25 11.77 13.97
C ASN A 232 -16.16 10.71 14.61
N THR A 233 -17.33 10.41 14.03
CA THR A 233 -18.29 9.45 14.58
C THR A 233 -18.92 8.51 13.56
N THR A 234 -18.70 8.74 12.29
CA THR A 234 -19.22 7.92 11.18
C THR A 234 -18.05 7.32 10.40
N PHE A 235 -18.15 6.04 10.09
CA PHE A 235 -17.11 5.29 9.38
C PHE A 235 -17.73 4.33 8.37
N ALA A 236 -16.91 3.84 7.45
CA ALA A 236 -17.23 2.73 6.58
C ALA A 236 -16.35 1.52 6.91
N SER A 237 -16.88 0.32 6.67
CA SER A 237 -16.17 -0.95 6.72
C SER A 237 -16.47 -1.78 5.48
N CYS A 238 -15.50 -2.58 5.01
CA CYS A 238 -15.67 -3.51 3.90
C CYS A 238 -15.22 -4.92 4.29
N SER A 239 -15.68 -5.91 3.52
CA SER A 239 -15.55 -7.30 3.92
C SER A 239 -15.44 -8.24 2.71
N THR A 240 -15.01 -9.47 2.99
CA THR A 240 -15.11 -10.60 2.08
C THR A 240 -16.56 -11.02 1.79
N ASP A 241 -17.56 -10.47 2.51
CA ASP A 241 -18.99 -10.65 2.21
C ASP A 241 -19.48 -9.76 1.05
N MET A 242 -18.56 -9.05 0.37
CA MET A 242 -18.85 -8.17 -0.77
C MET A 242 -19.64 -6.90 -0.44
N CYS A 243 -19.94 -6.67 0.84
CA CYS A 243 -20.70 -5.51 1.31
C CYS A 243 -19.80 -4.44 1.89
N ILE A 244 -20.30 -3.21 1.84
CA ILE A 244 -19.73 -2.06 2.52
C ILE A 244 -20.81 -1.49 3.44
N HIS A 245 -20.53 -1.43 4.74
CA HIS A 245 -21.43 -0.82 5.72
C HIS A 245 -20.90 0.52 6.16
N VAL A 246 -21.75 1.55 6.12
CA VAL A 246 -21.48 2.83 6.77
C VAL A 246 -22.22 2.85 8.10
N CYS A 247 -21.45 2.97 9.19
CA CYS A 247 -21.96 2.92 10.55
C CYS A 247 -21.68 4.23 11.28
N ARG A 248 -22.49 4.51 12.30
CA ARG A 248 -22.34 5.71 13.14
C ARG A 248 -22.39 5.30 14.60
N LEU A 249 -21.50 5.89 15.39
CA LEU A 249 -21.52 5.74 16.86
C LEU A 249 -22.90 6.15 17.42
N GLY A 250 -23.46 5.29 18.27
CA GLY A 250 -24.79 5.48 18.84
C GLY A 250 -25.96 4.97 17.99
N CYS A 251 -25.68 4.39 16.81
CA CYS A 251 -26.71 3.77 15.95
C CYS A 251 -26.58 2.24 15.98
N ASP A 252 -27.70 1.55 16.15
CA ASP A 252 -27.76 0.09 16.25
C ASP A 252 -27.86 -0.63 14.90
N ARG A 253 -27.84 0.13 13.82
CA ARG A 253 -27.89 -0.36 12.41
C ARG A 253 -26.96 0.47 11.55
N PRO A 254 -26.45 -0.09 10.44
CA PRO A 254 -25.77 0.68 9.44
C PRO A 254 -26.66 1.82 8.94
N VAL A 255 -26.10 3.03 8.86
CA VAL A 255 -26.82 4.18 8.30
C VAL A 255 -26.93 4.10 6.78
N LYS A 256 -26.04 3.29 6.16
CA LYS A 256 -26.04 2.96 4.74
C LYS A 256 -25.35 1.62 4.53
N THR A 257 -25.82 0.87 3.54
CA THR A 257 -25.14 -0.32 3.03
C THR A 257 -24.99 -0.21 1.53
N PHE A 258 -23.78 -0.31 1.02
CA PHE A 258 -23.52 -0.35 -0.42
C PHE A 258 -23.30 -1.80 -0.86
N GLN A 259 -24.02 -2.21 -1.89
CA GLN A 259 -23.93 -3.50 -2.55
C GLN A 259 -23.73 -3.33 -4.04
N GLY A 260 -22.90 -4.18 -4.64
CA GLY A 260 -22.63 -4.10 -6.08
C GLY A 260 -21.29 -4.65 -6.50
N HIS A 261 -20.35 -4.86 -5.56
CA HIS A 261 -19.21 -5.71 -5.81
C HIS A 261 -19.64 -7.18 -5.89
N THR A 262 -18.99 -7.95 -6.76
CA THR A 262 -19.29 -9.37 -7.01
C THR A 262 -18.22 -10.31 -6.43
N ASN A 263 -17.23 -9.77 -5.75
CA ASN A 263 -16.20 -10.48 -5.01
C ASN A 263 -15.75 -9.65 -3.80
N GLU A 264 -14.80 -10.16 -3.02
CA GLU A 264 -14.25 -9.55 -1.80
C GLU A 264 -13.88 -8.07 -2.01
N VAL A 265 -14.25 -7.20 -1.06
CA VAL A 265 -13.88 -5.79 -1.07
C VAL A 265 -12.62 -5.61 -0.24
N ASN A 266 -11.50 -5.31 -0.89
CA ASN A 266 -10.18 -5.31 -0.27
C ASN A 266 -9.87 -4.03 0.52
N ALA A 267 -10.28 -2.87 0.00
CA ALA A 267 -10.02 -1.59 0.63
C ALA A 267 -11.11 -0.57 0.33
N ILE A 268 -11.29 0.35 1.26
CA ILE A 268 -12.19 1.50 1.14
C ILE A 268 -11.49 2.75 1.64
N LYS A 269 -11.79 3.90 1.02
CA LYS A 269 -11.29 5.21 1.47
C LYS A 269 -12.29 6.30 1.18
N TRP A 270 -12.60 7.11 2.19
CA TRP A 270 -13.31 8.35 2.00
C TRP A 270 -12.41 9.38 1.33
N ASP A 271 -12.98 10.16 0.42
CA ASP A 271 -12.30 11.34 -0.11
C ASP A 271 -12.02 12.36 1.01
N PRO A 272 -11.10 13.30 0.84
CA PRO A 272 -10.76 14.28 1.88
C PRO A 272 -11.94 15.12 2.39
N SER A 273 -12.99 15.30 1.58
CA SER A 273 -14.21 16.01 1.96
C SER A 273 -15.23 15.15 2.72
N GLY A 274 -15.08 13.82 2.70
CA GLY A 274 -16.03 12.86 3.26
C GLY A 274 -17.33 12.72 2.47
N MET A 275 -17.38 13.21 1.21
CA MET A 275 -18.58 13.17 0.37
C MET A 275 -18.67 11.91 -0.48
N LEU A 276 -17.52 11.37 -0.89
CA LEU A 276 -17.41 10.19 -1.73
C LEU A 276 -16.61 9.10 -1.02
N LEU A 277 -17.06 7.86 -1.18
CA LEU A 277 -16.33 6.68 -0.73
C LEU A 277 -15.85 5.89 -1.95
N ALA A 278 -14.57 5.61 -2.03
CA ALA A 278 -14.04 4.68 -3.02
C ALA A 278 -13.90 3.27 -2.42
N SER A 279 -14.13 2.25 -3.22
CA SER A 279 -13.88 0.85 -2.89
C SER A 279 -13.18 0.12 -4.02
N CYS A 280 -12.36 -0.87 -3.70
CA CYS A 280 -11.74 -1.76 -4.68
C CYS A 280 -11.91 -3.22 -4.28
N SER A 281 -11.92 -4.10 -5.27
CA SER A 281 -12.34 -5.49 -5.09
C SER A 281 -11.53 -6.47 -5.93
N ASP A 282 -11.62 -7.74 -5.52
CA ASP A 282 -11.19 -8.90 -6.30
C ASP A 282 -12.04 -9.09 -7.57
N ASP A 283 -13.17 -8.40 -7.72
CA ASP A 283 -13.96 -8.34 -8.96
C ASP A 283 -13.32 -7.48 -10.05
N MET A 284 -12.11 -6.98 -9.83
CA MET A 284 -11.31 -6.14 -10.74
C MET A 284 -11.91 -4.74 -10.98
N THR A 285 -12.89 -4.34 -10.17
CA THR A 285 -13.53 -3.02 -10.31
C THR A 285 -13.21 -2.09 -9.13
N LEU A 286 -13.22 -0.79 -9.44
CA LEU A 286 -13.35 0.26 -8.44
C LEU A 286 -14.74 0.84 -8.50
N LYS A 287 -15.33 1.13 -7.36
CA LYS A 287 -16.62 1.79 -7.30
C LYS A 287 -16.53 3.04 -6.43
N ILE A 288 -17.21 4.07 -6.88
CA ILE A 288 -17.36 5.33 -6.13
C ILE A 288 -18.80 5.42 -5.65
N TRP A 289 -18.97 5.66 -4.37
CA TRP A 289 -20.25 5.69 -3.70
C TRP A 289 -20.52 7.05 -3.08
N SER A 290 -21.80 7.40 -2.95
CA SER A 290 -22.26 8.60 -2.25
C SER A 290 -23.38 8.26 -1.29
N MET A 291 -23.42 8.92 -0.13
CA MET A 291 -24.51 8.77 0.82
C MET A 291 -25.87 9.22 0.24
N LYS A 292 -25.85 9.95 -0.87
CA LYS A 292 -27.06 10.54 -1.49
C LYS A 292 -27.85 9.56 -2.37
N GLN A 293 -27.25 8.42 -2.75
CA GLN A 293 -27.87 7.43 -3.64
C GLN A 293 -27.47 6.01 -3.28
N ASP A 294 -28.22 5.01 -3.77
CA ASP A 294 -27.95 3.60 -3.49
C ASP A 294 -26.98 2.98 -4.51
N ALA A 295 -27.14 3.35 -5.78
CA ALA A 295 -26.22 2.92 -6.83
C ALA A 295 -24.87 3.63 -6.72
N CYS A 296 -23.81 2.99 -7.19
CA CYS A 296 -22.50 3.64 -7.28
C CYS A 296 -22.56 4.84 -8.25
N VAL A 297 -21.79 5.88 -7.92
CA VAL A 297 -21.64 7.09 -8.76
C VAL A 297 -20.83 6.74 -10.01
N HIS A 298 -19.72 6.01 -9.82
CA HIS A 298 -18.88 5.50 -10.90
C HIS A 298 -18.57 4.02 -10.66
N ASN A 299 -18.54 3.25 -11.75
CA ASN A 299 -18.07 1.88 -11.80
C ASN A 299 -16.89 1.81 -12.78
N LEU A 300 -15.67 1.80 -12.26
CA LEU A 300 -14.45 1.98 -13.03
C LEU A 300 -13.86 0.59 -13.33
N GLN A 301 -13.84 0.23 -14.61
CA GLN A 301 -13.41 -1.08 -15.11
C GLN A 301 -12.27 -0.90 -16.11
N ALA A 302 -11.04 -1.15 -15.66
CA ALA A 302 -9.88 -1.10 -16.52
C ALA A 302 -8.77 -2.07 -16.08
N HIS A 303 -8.68 -2.38 -14.77
CA HIS A 303 -7.77 -3.40 -14.28
C HIS A 303 -8.15 -4.79 -14.80
N ARG A 304 -7.14 -5.65 -14.95
CA ARG A 304 -7.28 -7.01 -15.50
C ARG A 304 -7.14 -8.11 -14.47
N LYS A 305 -6.85 -7.73 -13.23
CA LYS A 305 -6.78 -8.60 -12.05
C LYS A 305 -7.29 -7.83 -10.84
N GLU A 306 -7.30 -8.50 -9.70
CA GLU A 306 -7.74 -8.00 -8.40
C GLU A 306 -7.09 -6.65 -8.09
N ILE A 307 -7.85 -5.73 -7.49
CA ILE A 307 -7.36 -4.44 -7.04
C ILE A 307 -7.15 -4.51 -5.54
N TYR A 308 -5.92 -4.32 -5.11
CA TYR A 308 -5.54 -4.54 -3.71
C TYR A 308 -5.75 -3.32 -2.83
N THR A 309 -5.40 -2.12 -3.32
CA THR A 309 -5.51 -0.88 -2.53
C THR A 309 -5.82 0.32 -3.39
N ILE A 310 -6.35 1.35 -2.74
CA ILE A 310 -6.71 2.64 -3.32
C ILE A 310 -6.30 3.76 -2.38
N LYS A 311 -5.96 4.92 -2.93
CA LYS A 311 -5.70 6.16 -2.18
C LYS A 311 -6.23 7.36 -2.94
N TRP A 312 -6.85 8.28 -2.21
CA TRP A 312 -7.21 9.61 -2.73
C TRP A 312 -6.00 10.53 -2.73
N SER A 313 -5.90 11.41 -3.71
CA SER A 313 -4.93 12.49 -3.67
C SER A 313 -5.26 13.49 -2.55
N PRO A 314 -4.25 14.08 -1.88
CA PRO A 314 -4.47 15.14 -0.89
C PRO A 314 -4.74 16.50 -1.57
N THR A 315 -5.61 16.51 -2.58
CA THR A 315 -5.96 17.64 -3.44
C THR A 315 -7.45 17.83 -3.48
N GLY A 316 -7.91 18.99 -3.91
CA GLY A 316 -9.34 19.33 -3.99
C GLY A 316 -9.88 19.98 -2.71
N PRO A 317 -11.19 20.24 -2.65
CA PRO A 317 -11.82 20.89 -1.53
C PRO A 317 -11.54 20.20 -0.19
N ALA A 318 -11.39 20.98 0.87
CA ALA A 318 -11.07 20.53 2.23
C ALA A 318 -9.64 19.97 2.44
N THR A 319 -8.73 20.22 1.50
CA THR A 319 -7.31 19.87 1.61
C THR A 319 -6.41 21.11 1.65
N SER A 320 -5.10 20.90 1.89
CA SER A 320 -4.09 21.97 1.75
C SER A 320 -3.85 22.37 0.28
N ASN A 321 -4.35 21.59 -0.69
CA ASN A 321 -4.19 21.80 -2.13
C ASN A 321 -5.57 21.99 -2.82
N PRO A 322 -6.37 23.01 -2.45
CA PRO A 322 -7.78 23.09 -2.83
C PRO A 322 -8.03 23.39 -4.31
N ASN A 323 -7.04 23.92 -5.01
CA ASN A 323 -7.15 24.33 -6.42
C ASN A 323 -6.75 23.22 -7.41
N SER A 324 -6.32 22.07 -6.92
CA SER A 324 -5.95 20.92 -7.74
C SER A 324 -7.12 19.93 -7.83
N SER A 325 -7.32 19.30 -9.00
CA SER A 325 -8.34 18.28 -9.20
C SER A 325 -8.11 17.09 -8.27
N ILE A 326 -9.20 16.51 -7.79
CA ILE A 326 -9.15 15.32 -6.97
C ILE A 326 -8.91 14.09 -7.85
N MET A 327 -7.93 13.28 -7.45
CA MET A 327 -7.58 12.04 -8.13
C MET A 327 -7.70 10.86 -7.18
N LEU A 328 -7.90 9.68 -7.77
CA LEU A 328 -7.78 8.40 -7.08
C LEU A 328 -6.64 7.59 -7.71
N ALA A 329 -5.82 6.96 -6.90
CA ALA A 329 -4.83 5.98 -7.34
C ALA A 329 -5.29 4.57 -6.95
N SER A 330 -5.07 3.59 -7.82
CA SER A 330 -5.32 2.18 -7.55
C SER A 330 -4.13 1.32 -7.89
N ALA A 331 -3.89 0.29 -7.09
CA ALA A 331 -2.83 -0.71 -7.28
C ALA A 331 -3.44 -2.10 -7.45
N SER A 332 -2.95 -2.86 -8.44
CA SER A 332 -3.52 -4.14 -8.82
C SER A 332 -2.49 -5.25 -8.99
N PHE A 333 -2.99 -6.47 -8.93
CA PHE A 333 -2.26 -7.69 -9.26
C PHE A 333 -1.97 -7.82 -10.76
N ASP A 334 -2.54 -6.96 -11.61
CA ASP A 334 -2.17 -6.85 -13.02
C ASP A 334 -0.83 -6.11 -13.23
N SER A 335 -0.09 -5.84 -12.15
CA SER A 335 1.20 -5.15 -12.14
C SER A 335 1.12 -3.67 -12.56
N THR A 336 -0.08 -3.09 -12.62
CA THR A 336 -0.26 -1.69 -12.98
C THR A 336 -0.77 -0.86 -11.81
N VAL A 337 -0.41 0.41 -11.83
CA VAL A 337 -1.04 1.45 -11.05
C VAL A 337 -1.84 2.34 -11.99
N ARG A 338 -3.03 2.74 -11.60
CA ARG A 338 -3.87 3.64 -12.39
C ARG A 338 -4.20 4.90 -11.63
N LEU A 339 -4.21 6.02 -12.35
CA LEU A 339 -4.69 7.31 -11.86
C LEU A 339 -6.03 7.61 -12.53
N TRP A 340 -6.98 8.08 -11.74
CA TRP A 340 -8.36 8.31 -12.14
C TRP A 340 -8.75 9.75 -11.86
N ASP A 341 -9.34 10.41 -12.84
CA ASP A 341 -10.04 11.68 -12.67
C ASP A 341 -11.44 11.40 -12.13
N MET A 342 -11.77 11.98 -10.99
CA MET A 342 -13.05 11.72 -10.32
C MET A 342 -14.18 12.66 -10.75
N GLU A 343 -13.88 13.75 -11.44
CA GLU A 343 -14.92 14.59 -12.05
C GLU A 343 -15.50 13.89 -13.28
N GLN A 344 -14.64 13.28 -14.07
CA GLN A 344 -15.04 12.61 -15.31
C GLN A 344 -15.28 11.11 -15.14
N GLY A 345 -14.75 10.48 -14.08
CA GLY A 345 -14.83 9.03 -13.86
C GLY A 345 -14.01 8.23 -14.88
N VAL A 346 -12.87 8.75 -15.31
CA VAL A 346 -12.00 8.12 -16.32
C VAL A 346 -10.59 7.85 -15.82
N CYS A 347 -9.95 6.81 -16.37
CA CYS A 347 -8.55 6.55 -16.15
C CYS A 347 -7.70 7.53 -16.97
N THR A 348 -6.94 8.40 -16.30
CA THR A 348 -6.07 9.38 -16.96
C THR A 348 -4.71 8.79 -17.30
N HIS A 349 -4.16 7.96 -16.41
CA HIS A 349 -2.85 7.35 -16.60
C HIS A 349 -2.86 5.88 -16.17
N THR A 350 -2.17 5.05 -16.96
CA THR A 350 -1.82 3.68 -16.59
C THR A 350 -0.30 3.61 -16.45
N LEU A 351 0.18 3.43 -15.24
CA LEU A 351 1.60 3.43 -14.90
C LEU A 351 2.10 1.99 -14.99
N MET A 352 2.88 1.69 -16.04
CA MET A 352 3.33 0.35 -16.40
C MET A 352 4.85 0.26 -16.31
N LYS A 353 5.37 -0.16 -15.16
CA LYS A 353 6.80 -0.41 -14.96
C LYS A 353 7.01 -1.65 -14.10
N HIS A 354 6.13 -1.86 -13.11
CA HIS A 354 6.18 -3.03 -12.25
C HIS A 354 5.99 -4.34 -13.07
N GLN A 355 6.66 -5.40 -12.64
CA GLN A 355 6.61 -6.71 -13.28
C GLN A 355 5.76 -7.73 -12.48
N GLU A 356 5.49 -7.43 -11.21
CA GLU A 356 4.75 -8.26 -10.27
C GLU A 356 3.61 -7.45 -9.64
N PRO A 357 2.70 -8.09 -8.87
CA PRO A 357 1.60 -7.41 -8.19
C PRO A 357 2.02 -6.17 -7.42
N VAL A 358 1.26 -5.09 -7.56
CA VAL A 358 1.46 -3.84 -6.83
C VAL A 358 0.59 -3.83 -5.58
N TYR A 359 1.21 -3.70 -4.42
CA TYR A 359 0.54 -3.82 -3.13
C TYR A 359 0.20 -2.49 -2.48
N SER A 360 0.97 -1.47 -2.75
CA SER A 360 0.79 -0.18 -2.09
C SER A 360 1.02 0.98 -3.02
N VAL A 361 0.26 2.04 -2.80
CA VAL A 361 0.44 3.36 -3.40
C VAL A 361 0.26 4.44 -2.35
N ALA A 362 0.98 5.54 -2.48
CA ALA A 362 0.87 6.70 -1.60
C ALA A 362 1.15 7.99 -2.36
N PHE A 363 0.29 8.99 -2.23
CA PHE A 363 0.53 10.33 -2.75
C PHE A 363 1.48 11.11 -1.85
N SER A 364 2.33 11.94 -2.44
CA SER A 364 3.06 12.98 -1.71
C SER A 364 2.09 13.99 -1.10
N PRO A 365 2.45 14.70 0.00
CA PRO A 365 1.56 15.65 0.65
C PRO A 365 1.07 16.79 -0.23
N ASP A 366 1.82 17.17 -1.26
CA ASP A 366 1.44 18.17 -2.26
C ASP A 366 0.65 17.59 -3.45
N GLY A 367 0.48 16.26 -3.51
CA GLY A 367 -0.24 15.55 -4.56
C GLY A 367 0.48 15.46 -5.90
N LYS A 368 1.71 15.98 -6.03
CA LYS A 368 2.45 16.00 -7.29
C LYS A 368 3.09 14.67 -7.66
N TYR A 369 3.38 13.84 -6.66
CA TYR A 369 4.03 12.55 -6.84
C TYR A 369 3.20 11.43 -6.24
N LEU A 370 3.36 10.24 -6.82
CA LEU A 370 2.82 9.00 -6.31
C LEU A 370 3.97 8.01 -6.12
N ALA A 371 4.08 7.41 -4.95
CA ALA A 371 4.93 6.25 -4.72
C ALA A 371 4.13 4.98 -4.96
N SER A 372 4.74 3.95 -5.53
CA SER A 372 4.17 2.61 -5.66
C SER A 372 5.17 1.55 -5.23
N GLY A 373 4.69 0.51 -4.55
CA GLY A 373 5.49 -0.61 -4.07
C GLY A 373 4.92 -1.94 -4.57
N SER A 374 5.81 -2.84 -5.04
CA SER A 374 5.43 -4.09 -5.67
C SER A 374 6.26 -5.27 -5.17
N PHE A 375 5.74 -6.47 -5.39
CA PHE A 375 6.45 -7.72 -5.10
C PHE A 375 7.68 -7.92 -6.01
N ASP A 376 7.80 -7.18 -7.11
CA ASP A 376 9.02 -7.11 -7.93
C ASP A 376 10.20 -6.43 -7.22
N LYS A 377 10.02 -6.07 -5.93
CA LYS A 377 11.01 -5.46 -5.05
C LYS A 377 11.31 -4.00 -5.37
N CYS A 378 10.55 -3.40 -6.27
CA CYS A 378 10.74 -2.02 -6.68
C CYS A 378 9.83 -1.06 -5.92
N VAL A 379 10.37 0.12 -5.65
CA VAL A 379 9.60 1.33 -5.37
C VAL A 379 9.76 2.28 -6.53
N HIS A 380 8.66 2.73 -7.11
CA HIS A 380 8.64 3.72 -8.18
C HIS A 380 7.99 5.00 -7.71
N ILE A 381 8.55 6.13 -8.13
CA ILE A 381 8.01 7.47 -7.92
C ILE A 381 7.56 8.03 -9.25
N TRP A 382 6.30 8.43 -9.32
CA TRP A 382 5.63 8.90 -10.52
C TRP A 382 5.21 10.34 -10.40
N ASN A 383 5.29 11.11 -11.46
CA ASN A 383 4.64 12.42 -11.55
C ASN A 383 3.14 12.21 -11.84
N THR A 384 2.26 12.74 -11.02
CA THR A 384 0.82 12.50 -11.11
C THR A 384 0.16 13.22 -12.29
N GLN A 385 0.74 14.34 -12.75
CA GLN A 385 0.21 15.13 -13.86
C GLN A 385 0.56 14.53 -15.22
N SER A 386 1.81 14.08 -15.37
CA SER A 386 2.30 13.54 -16.66
C SER A 386 2.22 12.02 -16.74
N GLY A 387 2.06 11.32 -15.62
CA GLY A 387 2.18 9.86 -15.54
C GLY A 387 3.61 9.34 -15.76
N SER A 388 4.61 10.22 -15.85
CA SER A 388 6.00 9.83 -16.10
C SER A 388 6.66 9.26 -14.86
N LEU A 389 7.56 8.30 -15.05
CA LEU A 389 8.43 7.78 -14.01
C LEU A 389 9.48 8.83 -13.67
N VAL A 390 9.57 9.18 -12.38
CA VAL A 390 10.54 10.15 -11.87
C VAL A 390 11.75 9.45 -11.28
N HIS A 391 11.49 8.46 -10.39
CA HIS A 391 12.55 7.69 -9.76
C HIS A 391 12.14 6.22 -9.63
N SER A 392 13.15 5.35 -9.59
CA SER A 392 13.01 3.92 -9.37
C SER A 392 14.05 3.45 -8.37
N TYR A 393 13.63 2.67 -7.39
CA TYR A 393 14.52 2.01 -6.46
C TYR A 393 14.30 0.50 -6.52
N GLN A 394 15.40 -0.26 -6.69
CA GLN A 394 15.38 -1.72 -6.67
C GLN A 394 15.85 -2.21 -5.31
N GLY A 395 14.97 -2.88 -4.62
CA GLY A 395 15.26 -3.54 -3.36
C GLY A 395 15.57 -5.02 -3.50
N THR A 396 15.64 -5.70 -2.36
CA THR A 396 15.96 -7.13 -2.25
C THR A 396 14.75 -7.99 -1.88
N GLY A 397 13.71 -7.40 -1.26
CA GLY A 397 12.44 -8.05 -0.91
C GLY A 397 11.23 -7.39 -1.53
N GLY A 398 10.14 -8.13 -1.69
CA GLY A 398 8.87 -7.62 -2.17
C GLY A 398 8.33 -6.52 -1.25
N ILE A 399 7.85 -5.43 -1.82
CA ILE A 399 7.36 -4.27 -1.06
C ILE A 399 5.88 -4.45 -0.73
N PHE A 400 5.53 -4.34 0.54
CA PHE A 400 4.15 -4.46 1.03
C PHE A 400 3.47 -3.11 1.23
N GLU A 401 4.16 -2.11 1.78
CA GLU A 401 3.60 -0.78 2.01
C GLU A 401 4.60 0.30 1.62
N VAL A 402 4.10 1.42 1.09
CA VAL A 402 4.87 2.66 0.89
C VAL A 402 4.14 3.82 1.54
N CYS A 403 4.87 4.77 2.10
CA CYS A 403 4.31 5.94 2.76
C CYS A 403 5.24 7.16 2.64
N TRP A 404 4.66 8.35 2.48
CA TRP A 404 5.39 9.62 2.47
C TRP A 404 5.41 10.22 3.87
N ASN A 405 6.52 10.89 4.21
CA ASN A 405 6.56 11.74 5.40
C ASN A 405 5.76 13.05 5.18
N ALA A 406 5.53 13.78 6.27
CA ALA A 406 4.73 15.01 6.24
C ALA A 406 5.34 16.12 5.36
N GLN A 407 6.65 16.18 5.24
CA GLN A 407 7.38 17.15 4.43
C GLN A 407 7.37 16.80 2.93
N GLY A 408 7.09 15.53 2.58
CA GLY A 408 7.11 15.05 1.19
C GLY A 408 8.49 14.90 0.59
N ASP A 409 9.53 14.81 1.42
CA ASP A 409 10.93 14.64 1.02
C ASP A 409 11.47 13.22 1.26
N LYS A 410 10.69 12.35 1.95
CA LYS A 410 11.06 10.97 2.24
C LYS A 410 9.93 10.01 1.96
N VAL A 411 10.27 8.83 1.42
CA VAL A 411 9.36 7.69 1.27
C VAL A 411 9.85 6.54 2.12
N GLY A 412 8.98 6.00 2.96
CA GLY A 412 9.19 4.76 3.68
C GLY A 412 8.63 3.59 2.90
N ALA A 413 9.28 2.43 2.95
CA ALA A 413 8.76 1.21 2.36
C ALA A 413 9.05 0.00 3.25
N SER A 414 8.05 -0.86 3.44
CA SER A 414 8.16 -2.11 4.16
C SER A 414 8.35 -3.28 3.20
N ALA A 415 9.22 -4.24 3.54
CA ALA A 415 9.62 -5.34 2.66
C ALA A 415 9.43 -6.74 3.27
N SER A 416 9.28 -7.74 2.38
CA SER A 416 8.90 -9.12 2.71
C SER A 416 10.05 -10.02 3.10
N ASP A 417 11.26 -9.69 2.74
CA ASP A 417 12.41 -10.55 3.04
C ASP A 417 13.38 -9.86 3.96
N GLY A 418 13.98 -10.58 4.81
CA GLY A 418 15.00 -10.09 5.68
C GLY A 418 16.24 -9.52 5.04
N SER A 419 16.18 -9.10 3.82
CA SER A 419 17.30 -8.48 3.13
C SER A 419 17.09 -6.96 2.96
N TYR A 420 18.12 -6.27 3.06
CA TYR A 420 18.47 -4.86 3.10
C TYR A 420 17.77 -3.96 2.11
N LEU A 421 16.97 -3.00 2.60
CA LEU A 421 16.46 -1.93 1.77
C LEU A 421 16.49 -0.58 2.49
N GLY A 422 17.06 0.38 1.84
CA GLY A 422 17.49 1.60 2.42
C GLY A 422 16.76 2.86 1.99
N LEU A 423 17.02 3.94 2.67
CA LEU A 423 16.46 5.28 2.45
C LEU A 423 17.28 6.06 1.46
N ALA A 424 16.65 6.73 0.51
CA ALA A 424 17.31 7.75 -0.29
C ALA A 424 16.89 9.15 0.18
N GLN A 425 17.85 9.97 0.56
CA GLN A 425 17.67 11.39 0.73
C GLN A 425 18.07 12.07 -0.57
N PHE A 426 17.12 12.67 -1.27
CA PHE A 426 17.38 13.43 -2.47
C PHE A 426 17.79 14.85 -2.10
N LEU A 427 19.09 15.09 -2.12
CA LEU A 427 19.60 16.46 -2.10
C LEU A 427 19.45 17.03 -3.51
N SER A 428 18.83 18.20 -3.60
CA SER A 428 18.74 18.99 -4.83
C SER A 428 20.12 19.16 -5.43
N SER A 429 20.35 18.62 -6.61
CA SER A 429 21.56 18.87 -7.40
C SER A 429 21.44 20.24 -8.07
N HIS A 430 21.73 21.32 -7.35
CA HIS A 430 22.29 22.53 -7.93
C HIS A 430 23.12 23.29 -6.88
N HIS A 431 24.41 23.36 -7.17
CA HIS A 431 25.52 24.05 -6.47
C HIS A 431 26.17 23.25 -5.33
N GLU A 432 27.16 22.44 -5.73
CA GLU A 432 28.51 22.64 -5.23
C GLU A 432 29.52 21.87 -6.10
N LYS A 433 30.41 22.62 -6.73
CA LYS A 433 31.61 22.09 -7.37
C LYS A 433 32.65 21.73 -6.31
N ALA A 434 33.18 20.54 -6.45
CA ALA A 434 34.54 20.12 -6.15
C ALA A 434 35.07 20.20 -4.70
N SER A 435 35.29 19.03 -4.12
CA SER A 435 36.63 18.64 -3.65
C SER A 435 36.75 17.13 -3.52
N SER A 436 37.68 16.60 -4.28
CA SER A 436 38.09 15.21 -4.33
C SER A 436 38.91 14.83 -3.09
N HIS A 437 38.56 13.72 -2.40
CA HIS A 437 39.55 12.82 -1.82
C HIS A 437 38.95 11.41 -1.60
N PRO A 438 39.60 10.34 -2.00
CA PRO A 438 39.14 8.98 -1.82
C PRO A 438 39.54 8.44 -0.44
N LEU A 439 38.58 7.85 0.28
CA LEU A 439 38.85 7.04 1.45
C LEU A 439 38.54 5.58 1.14
N THR A 440 39.60 4.83 1.04
CA THR A 440 39.65 3.35 1.01
C THR A 440 39.17 2.75 2.34
N TRP A 441 38.28 1.76 2.28
CA TRP A 441 37.94 0.93 3.42
C TRP A 441 38.24 -0.54 3.16
N LEU A 442 38.99 -1.08 4.08
CA LEU A 442 39.34 -2.50 4.18
C LEU A 442 38.15 -3.31 4.70
N CYS A 443 37.92 -4.43 4.03
CA CYS A 443 36.94 -5.45 4.39
C CYS A 443 37.58 -6.39 5.42
N SER A 444 36.93 -6.68 6.55
CA SER A 444 37.23 -7.83 7.36
C SER A 444 35.98 -8.72 7.48
N SER A 445 36.17 -9.97 7.08
CA SER A 445 35.21 -11.06 7.05
C SER A 445 34.92 -11.60 8.45
N GLY A 446 33.64 -11.81 8.75
CA GLY A 446 33.20 -12.61 9.90
C GLY A 446 31.79 -13.09 9.66
N GLN A 447 31.64 -14.39 9.38
CA GLN A 447 30.39 -15.08 9.18
C GLN A 447 29.64 -15.29 10.50
N SER A 448 28.41 -14.89 10.58
CA SER A 448 27.36 -15.57 11.35
C SER A 448 26.00 -15.33 10.70
N HIS A 449 25.34 -16.41 10.31
CA HIS A 449 24.02 -16.38 9.70
C HIS A 449 22.97 -16.03 10.77
N MET A 450 22.49 -14.80 10.75
CA MET A 450 21.20 -14.42 11.29
C MET A 450 20.44 -13.73 10.18
N HIS A 451 19.23 -14.20 9.89
CA HIS A 451 18.33 -13.56 8.95
C HIS A 451 17.68 -12.36 9.64
N GLU A 452 17.97 -11.15 9.17
CA GLU A 452 17.35 -9.92 9.65
C GLU A 452 16.37 -9.35 8.59
N TYR A 453 15.17 -8.95 9.01
CA TYR A 453 14.10 -8.41 8.17
C TYR A 453 13.95 -6.90 8.33
N GLN A 454 13.56 -6.12 7.31
CA GLN A 454 13.83 -4.68 7.29
C GLN A 454 12.77 -3.76 6.65
N LEU A 455 12.85 -2.48 6.99
CA LEU A 455 12.03 -1.36 6.52
C LEU A 455 12.86 -0.38 5.67
N VAL A 456 12.28 0.18 4.62
CA VAL A 456 12.95 1.10 3.66
C VAL A 456 12.35 2.49 3.65
N MET A 457 13.19 3.50 3.47
CA MET A 457 12.79 4.88 3.22
C MET A 457 13.52 5.53 2.04
N LEU A 458 12.81 6.32 1.26
CA LEU A 458 13.31 7.03 0.09
C LEU A 458 13.05 8.55 0.25
N GLY A 459 14.06 9.39 0.12
CA GLY A 459 13.92 10.85 0.15
C GLY A 459 13.75 11.43 -1.27
N VAL A 460 12.75 12.28 -1.46
CA VAL A 460 12.46 12.95 -2.73
C VAL A 460 12.62 14.47 -2.57
N SER A 461 13.53 15.08 -3.31
CA SER A 461 13.68 16.54 -3.33
C SER A 461 12.68 17.17 -4.28
N THR A 462 11.74 17.93 -3.75
CA THR A 462 10.88 18.80 -4.54
C THR A 462 11.59 20.13 -4.73
N GLY A 463 12.17 20.35 -5.92
CA GLY A 463 12.76 21.67 -6.26
C GLY A 463 11.67 22.74 -6.31
N SER A 464 11.59 23.58 -5.29
CA SER A 464 10.81 24.81 -5.36
C SER A 464 11.58 25.87 -6.12
N HIS A 465 11.19 26.15 -7.36
CA HIS A 465 11.65 27.36 -8.04
C HIS A 465 11.00 28.58 -7.36
N HIS A 466 11.75 29.27 -6.53
CA HIS A 466 11.47 30.66 -6.24
C HIS A 466 12.05 31.51 -7.39
N LEU A 467 11.15 32.03 -8.24
CA LEU A 467 11.43 33.22 -9.04
C LEU A 467 11.20 34.42 -8.13
N GLY A 468 12.28 35.10 -7.77
CA GLY A 468 12.30 36.45 -7.28
C GLY A 468 12.74 37.40 -8.37
#